data_66516e359031308c0b714dabac81c35f
#
_entry.id   66516e359031308c0b714dabac81c35f
#
_cell.length_a   1.000
_cell.length_b   1.000
_cell.length_c   1.000
_cell.angle_alpha   90.00
_cell.angle_beta   90.00
_cell.angle_gamma   90.00
#
_symmetry.space_group_name_H-M   'P 1'
#
loop_
_entity.id
_entity.type
_entity.pdbx_description
1 polymer ?
#
loop_
_entity_poly.entity_id
_entity_poly.type
_entity_poly.pdbx_seq_one_letter_code
_entity_poly.pdbx_strand_id
1 'polypeptide(L)'
;MTDFDCARVEYTQDPPLVQFPQVYNAAVDFIDHKALTACGKQIALIDDGGEYNYQALHRLVNQCGNALMEAGAGPHERVLMCMDDSIEFVAVFWGAIKIGAVPVPVN
;
A
#
# COMPACT_ATOMS: atom_id res chain seq x y z
N MET A 1 2.83 12.63 -8.82
CA MET A 1 1.77 11.60 -9.00
C MET A 1 0.53 12.25 -9.59
N THR A 2 -0.03 11.64 -10.58
CA THR A 2 -1.22 12.13 -11.28
C THR A 2 -2.40 11.20 -11.03
N ASP A 3 -3.62 11.66 -11.37
CA ASP A 3 -4.84 10.85 -11.25
C ASP A 3 -4.83 9.60 -12.15
N PHE A 4 -3.88 9.52 -13.08
CA PHE A 4 -3.74 8.35 -13.97
C PHE A 4 -3.31 7.09 -13.24
N ASP A 5 -2.68 7.23 -12.07
CA ASP A 5 -2.18 6.10 -11.27
C ASP A 5 -3.25 5.54 -10.34
N CYS A 6 -4.41 6.16 -10.29
CA CYS A 6 -5.47 5.81 -9.34
C CYS A 6 -6.67 5.18 -10.05
N ALA A 7 -7.37 4.31 -9.34
CA ALA A 7 -8.68 3.83 -9.77
C ALA A 7 -9.69 4.98 -9.75
N ARG A 8 -10.64 4.95 -10.66
CA ARG A 8 -11.74 5.92 -10.76
C ARG A 8 -13.06 5.23 -10.48
N VAL A 9 -13.92 5.92 -9.74
CA VAL A 9 -15.25 5.40 -9.40
C VAL A 9 -16.30 6.25 -10.10
N GLU A 10 -17.15 5.59 -10.87
CA GLU A 10 -18.29 6.19 -11.53
C GLU A 10 -19.54 5.92 -10.69
N TYR A 11 -20.09 6.96 -10.08
CA TYR A 11 -21.21 6.86 -9.14
C TYR A 11 -22.57 7.03 -9.79
N THR A 12 -22.66 7.25 -11.10
CA THR A 12 -23.93 7.43 -11.80
C THR A 12 -24.68 6.12 -12.00
N GLN A 13 -24.04 5.00 -11.71
CA GLN A 13 -24.63 3.64 -11.80
C GLN A 13 -24.76 3.01 -10.41
N ASP A 14 -25.62 2.01 -10.30
CA ASP A 14 -25.82 1.21 -9.09
C ASP A 14 -25.73 -0.28 -9.46
N PRO A 15 -24.67 -1.01 -9.02
CA PRO A 15 -23.56 -0.53 -8.21
C PRO A 15 -22.63 0.41 -8.98
N PRO A 16 -21.85 1.25 -8.26
CA PRO A 16 -20.86 2.13 -8.91
C PRO A 16 -19.85 1.33 -9.73
N LEU A 17 -19.47 1.90 -10.86
CA LEU A 17 -18.46 1.29 -11.73
C LEU A 17 -17.07 1.75 -11.31
N VAL A 18 -16.17 0.81 -11.06
CA VAL A 18 -14.77 1.10 -10.75
C VAL A 18 -13.93 0.81 -12.01
N GLN A 19 -13.15 1.81 -12.41
CA GLN A 19 -12.26 1.70 -13.56
C GLN A 19 -10.81 1.79 -13.09
N PHE A 20 -9.97 0.87 -13.56
CA PHE A 20 -8.55 0.85 -13.25
C PHE A 20 -7.74 1.27 -14.46
N PRO A 21 -6.60 1.98 -14.28
CA PRO A 21 -5.64 2.16 -15.35
C PRO A 21 -5.14 0.81 -15.86
N GLN A 22 -4.68 0.77 -17.10
CA GLN A 22 -4.13 -0.46 -17.69
C GLN A 22 -2.92 -0.97 -16.91
N VAL A 23 -2.07 -0.06 -16.44
CA VAL A 23 -0.97 -0.36 -15.52
C VAL A 23 -1.35 0.24 -14.18
N TYR A 24 -1.48 -0.60 -13.15
CA TYR A 24 -2.01 -0.21 -11.87
C TYR A 24 -1.24 -0.88 -10.74
N ASN A 25 -0.92 -0.10 -9.71
CA ASN A 25 -0.36 -0.59 -8.45
C ASN A 25 -1.19 -0.03 -7.30
N ALA A 26 -1.84 -0.92 -6.56
CA ALA A 26 -2.72 -0.53 -5.46
C ALA A 26 -1.99 0.24 -4.35
N ALA A 27 -0.71 -0.07 -4.10
CA ALA A 27 0.08 0.66 -3.10
C ALA A 27 0.29 2.13 -3.50
N VAL A 28 0.50 2.40 -4.78
CA VAL A 28 0.61 3.77 -5.30
C VAL A 28 -0.71 4.52 -5.07
N ASP A 29 -1.84 3.90 -5.39
CA ASP A 29 -3.16 4.50 -5.24
C ASP A 29 -3.50 4.74 -3.75
N PHE A 30 -3.41 3.71 -2.92
CA PHE A 30 -3.89 3.77 -1.53
C PHE A 30 -2.89 4.40 -0.55
N ILE A 31 -1.61 4.33 -0.81
CA ILE A 31 -0.58 4.83 0.11
C ILE A 31 0.09 6.10 -0.44
N ASP A 32 0.77 6.00 -1.59
CA ASP A 32 1.57 7.12 -2.11
C ASP A 32 0.70 8.34 -2.40
N HIS A 33 -0.41 8.15 -3.08
CA HIS A 33 -1.31 9.24 -3.43
C HIS A 33 -1.84 9.96 -2.18
N LYS A 34 -2.20 9.20 -1.14
CA LYS A 34 -2.65 9.79 0.13
C LYS A 34 -1.54 10.56 0.83
N ALA A 35 -0.33 9.98 0.88
CA ALA A 35 0.81 10.59 1.56
C ALA A 35 1.27 11.88 0.89
N LEU A 36 1.18 11.97 -0.44
CA LEU A 36 1.69 13.08 -1.23
C LEU A 36 0.64 14.15 -1.53
N THR A 37 -0.56 14.03 -1.00
CA THR A 37 -1.65 15.00 -1.13
C THR A 37 -1.98 15.64 0.22
N ALA A 38 -3.08 16.40 0.27
CA ALA A 38 -3.54 17.04 1.50
C ALA A 38 -3.86 16.04 2.63
N CYS A 39 -4.04 14.76 2.32
CA CYS A 39 -4.34 13.72 3.31
C CYS A 39 -3.09 13.21 4.05
N GLY A 40 -1.89 13.62 3.67
CA GLY A 40 -0.65 13.05 4.19
C GLY A 40 -0.48 13.12 5.71
N LYS A 41 -1.03 14.16 6.33
CA LYS A 41 -0.96 14.35 7.79
C LYS A 41 -2.11 13.66 8.55
N GLN A 42 -3.10 13.11 7.84
CA GLN A 42 -4.20 12.39 8.48
C GLN A 42 -3.70 11.05 9.03
N ILE A 43 -4.30 10.64 10.15
CA ILE A 43 -3.97 9.34 10.76
C ILE A 43 -4.44 8.22 9.85
N ALA A 44 -3.52 7.36 9.47
CA ALA A 44 -3.78 6.19 8.65
C ALA A 44 -4.00 4.94 9.49
N LEU A 45 -3.30 4.82 10.61
CA LEU A 45 -3.31 3.61 11.43
C LEU A 45 -3.00 3.95 12.89
N ILE A 46 -3.65 3.22 13.79
CA ILE A 46 -3.40 3.25 15.23
C ILE A 46 -3.13 1.83 15.69
N ASP A 47 -2.02 1.60 16.37
CA ASP A 47 -1.70 0.32 17.00
C ASP A 47 -1.25 0.55 18.46
N ASP A 48 -0.81 -0.50 19.13
CA ASP A 48 -0.36 -0.40 20.52
C ASP A 48 0.87 0.50 20.68
N GLY A 49 1.66 0.67 19.62
CA GLY A 49 2.86 1.52 19.62
C GLY A 49 2.59 2.99 19.36
N GLY A 50 1.38 3.34 18.91
CA GLY A 50 1.01 4.74 18.66
C GLY A 50 0.18 4.97 17.42
N GLU A 51 0.22 6.21 16.95
CA GLU A 51 -0.52 6.68 15.79
C GLU A 51 0.44 6.98 14.64
N TYR A 52 0.03 6.63 13.43
CA TYR A 52 0.84 6.80 12.22
C TYR A 52 0.01 7.51 11.16
N ASN A 53 0.52 8.63 10.64
CA ASN A 53 -0.13 9.30 9.51
C ASN A 53 0.29 8.66 8.18
N TYR A 54 -0.35 9.09 7.09
CA TYR A 54 -0.05 8.54 5.77
C TYR A 54 1.40 8.79 5.34
N GLN A 55 2.00 9.93 5.72
CA GLN A 55 3.41 10.21 5.42
C GLN A 55 4.35 9.22 6.12
N ALA A 56 4.09 8.93 7.39
CA ALA A 56 4.88 7.95 8.15
C ALA A 56 4.71 6.54 7.56
N LEU A 57 3.47 6.16 7.23
CA LEU A 57 3.19 4.88 6.60
C LEU A 57 3.88 4.75 5.25
N HIS A 58 3.83 5.79 4.44
CA HIS A 58 4.51 5.83 3.13
C HIS A 58 6.01 5.54 3.25
N ARG A 59 6.68 6.19 4.21
CA ARG A 59 8.10 5.95 4.44
C ARG A 59 8.39 4.51 4.84
N LEU A 60 7.58 3.95 5.74
CA LEU A 60 7.73 2.55 6.18
C LEU A 60 7.47 1.57 5.05
N VAL A 61 6.46 1.82 4.23
CA VAL A 61 6.16 1.00 3.06
C VAL A 61 7.34 0.99 2.08
N ASN A 62 7.94 2.15 1.82
CA ASN A 62 9.10 2.24 0.95
C ASN A 62 10.31 1.52 1.53
N GLN A 63 10.56 1.66 2.83
CA GLN A 63 11.65 0.95 3.50
C GLN A 63 11.45 -0.57 3.43
N CYS A 64 10.25 -1.04 3.68
CA CYS A 64 9.93 -2.47 3.57
C CYS A 64 10.08 -2.99 2.14
N GLY A 65 9.61 -2.24 1.16
CA GLY A 65 9.78 -2.61 -0.25
C GLY A 65 11.24 -2.72 -0.64
N ASN A 66 12.07 -1.77 -0.22
CA ASN A 66 13.51 -1.81 -0.49
C ASN A 66 14.19 -2.99 0.21
N ALA A 67 13.82 -3.28 1.45
CA ALA A 67 14.36 -4.41 2.19
C ALA A 67 13.99 -5.75 1.53
N LEU A 68 12.76 -5.88 1.06
CA LEU A 68 12.32 -7.08 0.35
C LEU A 68 13.10 -7.27 -0.97
N MET A 69 13.32 -6.20 -1.72
CA MET A 69 14.13 -6.27 -2.94
C MET A 69 15.58 -6.67 -2.64
N GLU A 70 16.19 -6.14 -1.58
CA GLU A 70 17.52 -6.54 -1.15
C GLU A 70 17.58 -8.02 -0.75
N ALA A 71 16.50 -8.54 -0.17
CA ALA A 71 16.40 -9.95 0.18
C ALA A 71 16.14 -10.87 -1.03
N GLY A 72 15.95 -10.30 -2.22
CA GLY A 72 15.77 -11.04 -3.46
C GLY A 72 14.34 -11.17 -3.95
N ALA A 73 13.37 -10.56 -3.26
CA ALA A 73 12.00 -10.55 -3.74
C ALA A 73 11.84 -9.62 -4.95
N GLY A 74 11.08 -10.05 -5.92
CA GLY A 74 10.81 -9.29 -7.13
C GLY A 74 9.37 -9.45 -7.59
N PRO A 75 9.05 -8.94 -8.80
CA PRO A 75 7.69 -9.04 -9.35
C PRO A 75 7.20 -10.49 -9.39
N HIS A 76 5.94 -10.68 -9.00
CA HIS A 76 5.25 -11.97 -8.95
C HIS A 76 5.77 -12.96 -7.90
N GLU A 77 6.82 -12.62 -7.18
CA GLU A 77 7.31 -13.44 -6.06
C GLU A 77 6.35 -13.37 -4.88
N ARG A 78 6.23 -14.44 -4.13
CA ARG A 78 5.36 -14.49 -2.97
C ARG A 78 6.14 -14.18 -1.71
N VAL A 79 5.58 -13.32 -0.87
CA VAL A 79 6.14 -12.95 0.43
C VAL A 79 5.23 -13.51 1.52
N LEU A 80 5.68 -14.60 2.14
CA LEU A 80 4.93 -15.21 3.24
C LEU A 80 5.06 -14.34 4.49
N MET A 81 3.92 -13.93 5.05
CA MET A 81 3.85 -13.06 6.20
C MET A 81 3.24 -13.80 7.38
N CYS A 82 4.07 -14.19 8.34
CA CYS A 82 3.65 -14.77 9.62
C CYS A 82 3.95 -13.76 10.72
N MET A 83 3.09 -12.78 10.89
CA MET A 83 3.31 -11.60 11.73
C MET A 83 2.03 -11.24 12.47
N ASP A 84 2.19 -10.61 13.64
CA ASP A 84 1.07 -10.01 14.35
C ASP A 84 0.57 -8.74 13.64
N ASP A 85 -0.70 -8.41 13.87
CA ASP A 85 -1.30 -7.19 13.35
C ASP A 85 -0.66 -5.97 14.00
N SER A 86 0.04 -5.17 13.20
CA SER A 86 0.80 -4.01 13.65
C SER A 86 1.10 -3.11 12.45
N ILE A 87 1.75 -1.97 12.71
CA ILE A 87 2.25 -1.11 11.63
C ILE A 87 3.23 -1.85 10.72
N GLU A 88 4.06 -2.72 11.28
CA GLU A 88 5.02 -3.52 10.51
C GLU A 88 4.29 -4.45 9.53
N PHE A 89 3.21 -5.09 9.97
CA PHE A 89 2.38 -5.93 9.09
C PHE A 89 1.87 -5.13 7.88
N VAL A 90 1.28 -3.98 8.15
CA VAL A 90 0.72 -3.10 7.10
C VAL A 90 1.82 -2.62 6.16
N ALA A 91 2.99 -2.24 6.70
CA ALA A 91 4.11 -1.76 5.90
C ALA A 91 4.70 -2.87 4.99
N VAL A 92 4.83 -4.08 5.49
CA VAL A 92 5.30 -5.23 4.69
C VAL A 92 4.29 -5.60 3.62
N PHE A 93 3.01 -5.64 3.97
CA PHE A 93 1.92 -5.94 3.02
C PHE A 93 1.94 -4.98 1.82
N TRP A 94 1.89 -3.69 2.09
CA TRP A 94 1.88 -2.68 1.03
C TRP A 94 3.24 -2.53 0.35
N GLY A 95 4.33 -2.76 1.07
CA GLY A 95 5.68 -2.79 0.49
C GLY A 95 5.86 -3.90 -0.53
N ALA A 96 5.33 -5.08 -0.24
CA ALA A 96 5.33 -6.21 -1.17
C ALA A 96 4.53 -5.86 -2.44
N ILE A 97 3.32 -5.31 -2.29
CA ILE A 97 2.50 -4.89 -3.43
C ILE A 97 3.23 -3.83 -4.25
N LYS A 98 3.88 -2.87 -3.60
CA LYS A 98 4.55 -1.77 -4.30
C LYS A 98 5.67 -2.25 -5.22
N ILE A 99 6.41 -3.27 -4.84
CA ILE A 99 7.47 -3.85 -5.68
C ILE A 99 6.97 -4.88 -6.68
N GLY A 100 5.65 -5.10 -6.74
CA GLY A 100 5.04 -6.08 -7.66
C GLY A 100 5.02 -7.51 -7.14
N ALA A 101 5.43 -7.75 -5.90
CA ALA A 101 5.35 -9.04 -5.25
C ALA A 101 3.93 -9.32 -4.72
N VAL A 102 3.68 -10.54 -4.29
CA VAL A 102 2.39 -10.99 -3.79
C VAL A 102 2.50 -11.29 -2.29
N PRO A 103 1.94 -10.44 -1.42
CA PRO A 103 1.92 -10.73 0.01
C PRO A 103 0.94 -11.87 0.32
N VAL A 104 1.38 -12.81 1.16
CA VAL A 104 0.58 -13.98 1.56
C VAL A 104 0.52 -14.01 3.10
N PRO A 105 -0.44 -13.29 3.71
CA PRO A 105 -0.61 -13.32 5.15
C PRO A 105 -1.14 -14.68 5.62
N VAL A 106 -0.55 -15.20 6.68
CA VAL A 106 -1.00 -16.43 7.34
C VAL A 106 -1.04 -16.24 8.84
N ASN A 107 -1.86 -17.05 9.50
CA ASN A 107 -1.94 -17.08 10.96
C ASN A 107 -0.88 -17.99 11.55
#